data_d5ddd73003b280cb295b6172ee424094
#
_entry.id   d5ddd73003b280cb295b6172ee424094
#
_cell.length_a   1.000
_cell.length_b   1.000
_cell.length_c   1.000
_cell.angle_alpha   90.00
_cell.angle_beta   90.00
_cell.angle_gamma   90.00
#
_symmetry.space_group_name_H-M   'P 1'
#
loop_
_entity.id
_entity.type
_entity.pdbx_description
1 polymer ?
#
loop_
_entity_poly.entity_id
_entity_poly.type
_entity_poly.pdbx_seq_one_letter_code
_entity_poly.pdbx_strand_id
1 'polypeptide(L)'
;AFTYQFFSKPVNPGSPDGSGRYFITLMSKKDSNIRVLIVDDDSSVRNTIHEYIANAGFDPTAAASAEEALELVKNNDFAVVITDIRLPGMGGLELTKVIKRKNGADVIVVTGYSDDYSYEEAINIGASDFVIKPVRLEELLLRMRRVLKERQLSTERTRMMEKLQKLATTDGLTKLYNSRSFYSQLELEVDRFNRYKHPLSLLLLDIDNFKEFNDTYGHLEGDKVLVRFSQIIKDCLRTNDSAYRYGGEEFTVILPETNGDEAKTVAQRIRSTLETENFTPTPDEFARITISIGVTQYFPKEELSAFIRRADQAMYFSKQNGRNRVTVLLAEPHVKSKLKAQSHFKKL
;
A
#
# COMPACT_ATOMS: atom_id res chain seq x y z
N ALA A 1 23.05 -6.15 -13.67
CA ALA A 1 24.20 -5.82 -14.52
C ALA A 1 23.73 -4.84 -15.59
N PHE A 2 24.10 -3.56 -15.44
CA PHE A 2 23.85 -2.53 -16.46
C PHE A 2 25.05 -2.49 -17.39
N THR A 3 24.83 -2.89 -18.64
CA THR A 3 25.86 -2.81 -19.68
C THR A 3 25.76 -1.45 -20.36
N TYR A 4 26.76 -0.59 -20.16
CA TYR A 4 26.93 0.64 -20.92
C TYR A 4 27.61 0.30 -22.25
N GLN A 5 26.92 0.47 -23.37
CA GLN A 5 27.55 0.48 -24.70
C GLN A 5 27.91 1.91 -25.09
N PHE A 6 29.23 2.17 -25.11
CA PHE A 6 29.77 3.39 -25.71
C PHE A 6 29.88 3.22 -27.23
N PHE A 7 29.14 4.00 -27.99
CA PHE A 7 29.40 4.19 -29.41
C PHE A 7 30.22 5.46 -29.60
N SER A 8 31.51 5.31 -29.82
CA SER A 8 32.39 6.36 -30.28
C SER A 8 32.35 6.39 -31.83
N LYS A 9 31.86 7.50 -32.41
CA LYS A 9 32.14 7.83 -33.81
C LYS A 9 33.49 8.55 -33.91
N PRO A 10 34.32 8.29 -34.94
CA PRO A 10 35.61 8.88 -35.05
C PRO A 10 35.53 10.39 -35.34
N VAL A 11 36.25 11.17 -34.58
CA VAL A 11 36.42 12.63 -34.74
C VAL A 11 37.42 12.89 -35.85
N ASN A 12 37.03 13.72 -36.81
CA ASN A 12 37.91 14.24 -37.87
C ASN A 12 38.73 15.39 -37.27
N PRO A 13 40.07 15.38 -37.30
CA PRO A 13 40.93 16.43 -36.69
C PRO A 13 41.12 17.56 -37.68
N GLY A 14 40.40 18.68 -37.53
CA GLY A 14 40.64 19.85 -38.34
C GLY A 14 39.62 20.97 -38.15
N SER A 15 39.63 21.65 -37.00
CA SER A 15 39.13 23.02 -36.89
C SER A 15 39.67 23.68 -35.60
N PRO A 16 40.33 24.85 -35.67
CA PRO A 16 40.89 25.52 -34.53
C PRO A 16 39.97 26.62 -34.00
N ASP A 17 38.98 26.32 -33.19
CA ASP A 17 38.45 27.25 -32.20
C ASP A 17 37.94 26.51 -30.98
N GLY A 18 38.59 26.84 -29.84
CA GLY A 18 38.47 26.19 -28.58
C GLY A 18 37.21 26.53 -27.81
N SER A 19 36.00 26.40 -28.41
CA SER A 19 34.73 26.42 -27.70
C SER A 19 34.13 25.01 -27.73
N GLY A 20 34.67 24.13 -26.87
CA GLY A 20 34.16 22.78 -26.70
C GLY A 20 32.72 22.75 -26.21
N ARG A 21 31.75 22.69 -27.12
CA ARG A 21 30.38 22.32 -26.79
C ARG A 21 30.32 20.83 -26.51
N TYR A 22 30.57 20.44 -25.27
CA TYR A 22 30.15 19.14 -24.75
C TYR A 22 28.65 19.19 -24.45
N PHE A 23 27.81 19.13 -25.48
CA PHE A 23 26.43 18.74 -25.31
C PHE A 23 26.38 17.22 -25.19
N ILE A 24 26.48 16.72 -23.96
CA ILE A 24 26.14 15.33 -23.68
C ILE A 24 24.63 15.21 -23.84
N THR A 25 24.20 14.73 -25.00
CA THR A 25 22.84 14.28 -25.25
C THR A 25 22.63 12.99 -24.45
N LEU A 26 22.30 13.11 -23.18
CA LEU A 26 21.73 12.03 -22.38
C LEU A 26 20.24 11.86 -22.82
N MET A 27 20.05 11.38 -24.04
CA MET A 27 18.72 10.88 -24.44
C MET A 27 18.50 9.52 -23.79
N SER A 28 17.77 9.48 -22.68
CA SER A 28 17.19 8.24 -22.25
C SER A 28 15.98 7.93 -23.16
N LYS A 29 15.88 6.73 -23.70
CA LYS A 29 14.71 6.20 -24.46
C LYS A 29 13.36 6.30 -23.68
N LYS A 30 13.38 6.90 -22.50
CA LYS A 30 12.27 6.98 -21.56
C LYS A 30 11.43 8.24 -21.69
N ASP A 31 11.93 9.27 -22.39
CA ASP A 31 11.26 10.57 -22.46
C ASP A 31 10.25 10.66 -23.62
N SER A 32 10.35 9.80 -24.64
CA SER A 32 9.50 9.81 -25.85
C SER A 32 8.01 9.49 -25.61
N ASN A 33 7.61 9.21 -24.36
CA ASN A 33 6.22 8.90 -24.01
C ASN A 33 5.65 9.89 -22.98
N ILE A 34 6.38 10.98 -22.66
CA ILE A 34 5.92 11.99 -21.71
C ILE A 34 5.14 13.06 -22.46
N ARG A 35 3.82 13.09 -22.22
CA ARG A 35 2.92 14.04 -22.85
C ARG A 35 2.96 15.39 -22.14
N VAL A 36 3.12 16.46 -22.91
CA VAL A 36 3.19 17.84 -22.44
C VAL A 36 2.10 18.65 -23.14
N LEU A 37 1.25 19.33 -22.38
CA LEU A 37 0.25 20.25 -22.95
C LEU A 37 0.80 21.68 -22.89
N ILE A 38 0.71 22.41 -24.00
CA ILE A 38 1.14 23.81 -24.14
C ILE A 38 -0.09 24.65 -24.42
N VAL A 39 -0.35 25.64 -23.55
CA VAL A 39 -1.54 26.50 -23.60
C VAL A 39 -1.09 27.96 -23.69
N ASP A 40 -1.25 28.56 -24.83
CA ASP A 40 -0.91 29.97 -25.10
C ASP A 40 -1.79 30.47 -26.23
N ASP A 41 -2.37 31.68 -26.19
CA ASP A 41 -3.22 32.22 -27.22
C ASP A 41 -2.41 32.72 -28.42
N ASP A 42 -1.14 33.11 -28.21
CA ASP A 42 -0.22 33.47 -29.29
C ASP A 42 0.29 32.22 -30.03
N SER A 43 -0.16 32.06 -31.26
CA SER A 43 0.23 30.93 -32.11
C SER A 43 1.73 30.82 -32.37
N SER A 44 2.45 31.94 -32.42
CA SER A 44 3.90 31.99 -32.68
C SER A 44 4.67 31.45 -31.46
N VAL A 45 4.30 31.90 -30.27
CA VAL A 45 4.88 31.42 -28.99
C VAL A 45 4.56 29.94 -28.82
N ARG A 46 3.30 29.56 -28.97
CA ARG A 46 2.81 28.19 -28.83
C ARG A 46 3.55 27.22 -29.78
N ASN A 47 3.68 27.56 -31.06
CA ASN A 47 4.38 26.71 -32.04
C ASN A 47 5.88 26.61 -31.72
N THR A 48 6.51 27.72 -31.34
CA THR A 48 7.94 27.72 -30.98
C THR A 48 8.23 26.81 -29.79
N ILE A 49 7.43 26.89 -28.73
CA ILE A 49 7.57 26.03 -27.57
C ILE A 49 7.29 24.55 -27.96
N HIS A 50 6.26 24.32 -28.79
CA HIS A 50 5.89 22.97 -29.23
C HIS A 50 7.05 22.30 -30.00
N GLU A 51 7.62 22.97 -31.00
CA GLU A 51 8.74 22.43 -31.78
C GLU A 51 9.97 22.16 -30.92
N TYR A 52 10.27 23.07 -29.98
CA TYR A 52 11.42 22.93 -29.11
C TYR A 52 11.27 21.72 -28.14
N ILE A 53 10.09 21.54 -27.58
CA ILE A 53 9.76 20.42 -26.69
C ILE A 53 9.75 19.09 -27.45
N ALA A 54 9.20 19.07 -28.68
CA ALA A 54 9.24 17.89 -29.55
C ALA A 54 10.68 17.49 -29.91
N ASN A 55 11.51 18.47 -30.27
CA ASN A 55 12.94 18.24 -30.56
C ASN A 55 13.73 17.79 -29.35
N ALA A 56 13.28 18.11 -28.14
CA ALA A 56 13.85 17.62 -26.86
C ALA A 56 13.42 16.19 -26.51
N GLY A 57 12.57 15.53 -27.34
CA GLY A 57 12.17 14.13 -27.21
C GLY A 57 10.88 13.90 -26.41
N PHE A 58 10.07 14.93 -26.15
CA PHE A 58 8.77 14.83 -25.51
C PHE A 58 7.63 14.76 -26.55
N ASP A 59 6.42 14.46 -26.10
CA ASP A 59 5.19 14.41 -26.90
C ASP A 59 4.30 15.64 -26.59
N PRO A 60 4.53 16.79 -27.24
CA PRO A 60 3.76 18.01 -26.99
C PRO A 60 2.42 17.98 -27.70
N THR A 61 1.40 18.51 -27.03
CA THR A 61 0.08 18.87 -27.61
C THR A 61 -0.16 20.35 -27.35
N ALA A 62 -0.78 21.05 -28.30
CA ALA A 62 -1.03 22.48 -28.22
C ALA A 62 -2.52 22.78 -28.04
N ALA A 63 -2.84 23.82 -27.25
CA ALA A 63 -4.17 24.37 -27.07
C ALA A 63 -4.10 25.90 -27.14
N ALA A 64 -5.08 26.54 -27.77
CA ALA A 64 -5.15 27.99 -27.93
C ALA A 64 -5.91 28.71 -26.81
N SER A 65 -6.60 27.94 -25.93
CA SER A 65 -7.36 28.47 -24.78
C SER A 65 -7.39 27.49 -23.63
N ALA A 66 -7.78 27.97 -22.47
CA ALA A 66 -7.97 27.13 -21.29
C ALA A 66 -9.12 26.13 -21.46
N GLU A 67 -10.17 26.50 -22.16
CA GLU A 67 -11.32 25.65 -22.46
C GLU A 67 -10.91 24.44 -23.32
N GLU A 68 -10.14 24.69 -24.39
CA GLU A 68 -9.58 23.66 -25.27
C GLU A 68 -8.65 22.74 -24.46
N ALA A 69 -7.79 23.31 -23.61
CA ALA A 69 -6.90 22.56 -22.72
C ALA A 69 -7.69 21.63 -21.79
N LEU A 70 -8.80 22.09 -21.21
CA LEU A 70 -9.64 21.27 -20.33
C LEU A 70 -10.31 20.10 -21.05
N GLU A 71 -10.72 20.27 -22.32
CA GLU A 71 -11.25 19.17 -23.12
C GLU A 71 -10.15 18.13 -23.45
N LEU A 72 -8.94 18.57 -23.75
CA LEU A 72 -7.80 17.67 -23.99
C LEU A 72 -7.43 16.87 -22.73
N VAL A 73 -7.41 17.52 -21.57
CA VAL A 73 -7.07 16.90 -20.28
C VAL A 73 -8.13 15.91 -19.80
N LYS A 74 -9.39 16.01 -20.23
CA LYS A 74 -10.43 15.01 -19.94
C LYS A 74 -10.15 13.65 -20.58
N ASN A 75 -9.58 13.68 -21.78
CA ASN A 75 -9.41 12.50 -22.63
C ASN A 75 -7.98 11.97 -22.69
N ASN A 76 -7.04 12.70 -22.11
CA ASN A 76 -5.61 12.39 -22.19
C ASN A 76 -4.92 12.67 -20.84
N ASP A 77 -3.95 11.83 -20.51
CA ASP A 77 -3.08 12.05 -19.37
C ASP A 77 -1.86 12.86 -19.80
N PHE A 78 -1.71 14.05 -19.27
CA PHE A 78 -0.52 14.89 -19.43
C PHE A 78 0.32 14.86 -18.15
N ALA A 79 1.64 14.74 -18.31
CA ALA A 79 2.56 14.82 -17.19
C ALA A 79 2.79 16.27 -16.75
N VAL A 80 2.90 17.17 -17.73
CA VAL A 80 3.14 18.61 -17.51
C VAL A 80 2.20 19.41 -18.39
N VAL A 81 1.68 20.51 -17.84
CA VAL A 81 0.96 21.56 -18.58
C VAL A 81 1.76 22.85 -18.45
N ILE A 82 2.09 23.47 -19.58
CA ILE A 82 2.73 24.77 -19.66
C ILE A 82 1.63 25.76 -20.09
N THR A 83 1.32 26.75 -19.27
CA THR A 83 0.21 27.67 -19.56
C THR A 83 0.61 29.12 -19.36
N ASP A 84 0.21 29.99 -20.30
CA ASP A 84 0.25 31.43 -20.05
C ASP A 84 -0.76 31.79 -18.94
N ILE A 85 -0.45 32.80 -18.15
CA ILE A 85 -1.39 33.40 -17.18
C ILE A 85 -2.54 34.10 -17.95
N ARG A 86 -2.19 34.85 -18.96
CA ARG A 86 -3.15 35.67 -19.72
C ARG A 86 -3.68 34.88 -20.92
N LEU A 87 -4.81 34.26 -20.73
CA LEU A 87 -5.55 33.58 -21.76
C LEU A 87 -6.92 34.28 -21.95
N PRO A 88 -7.47 34.34 -23.16
CA PRO A 88 -8.83 34.83 -23.38
C PRO A 88 -9.84 33.88 -22.70
N GLY A 89 -10.87 34.46 -22.04
CA GLY A 89 -11.85 33.69 -21.31
C GLY A 89 -11.34 33.27 -19.92
N MET A 90 -11.13 31.97 -19.71
CA MET A 90 -10.57 31.44 -18.47
C MET A 90 -9.05 31.67 -18.41
N GLY A 91 -8.57 32.35 -17.38
CA GLY A 91 -7.13 32.60 -17.17
C GLY A 91 -6.33 31.35 -16.81
N GLY A 92 -5.01 31.37 -17.08
CA GLY A 92 -4.12 30.26 -16.82
C GLY A 92 -4.01 29.85 -15.33
N LEU A 93 -4.20 30.78 -14.40
CA LEU A 93 -4.23 30.46 -12.97
C LEU A 93 -5.51 29.71 -12.58
N GLU A 94 -6.63 30.03 -13.19
CA GLU A 94 -7.89 29.32 -12.97
C GLU A 94 -7.80 27.91 -13.59
N LEU A 95 -7.26 27.79 -14.80
CA LEU A 95 -6.93 26.52 -15.45
C LEU A 95 -6.04 25.65 -14.52
N THR A 96 -5.00 26.25 -13.92
CA THR A 96 -4.11 25.56 -12.96
C THR A 96 -4.88 24.96 -11.79
N LYS A 97 -5.80 25.72 -11.17
CA LYS A 97 -6.65 25.22 -10.07
C LYS A 97 -7.47 23.99 -10.49
N VAL A 98 -8.06 24.05 -11.67
CA VAL A 98 -8.90 22.96 -12.19
C VAL A 98 -8.08 21.71 -12.47
N ILE A 99 -6.92 21.84 -13.11
CA ILE A 99 -6.01 20.73 -13.43
C ILE A 99 -5.50 20.06 -12.15
N LYS A 100 -5.03 20.85 -11.19
CA LYS A 100 -4.51 20.28 -9.90
C LYS A 100 -5.57 19.52 -9.12
N ARG A 101 -6.83 19.94 -9.18
CA ARG A 101 -7.93 19.24 -8.49
C ARG A 101 -8.34 17.93 -9.17
N LYS A 102 -8.26 17.84 -10.48
CA LYS A 102 -8.83 16.72 -11.25
C LYS A 102 -7.80 15.71 -11.73
N ASN A 103 -6.66 16.14 -12.23
CA ASN A 103 -5.78 15.30 -13.04
C ASN A 103 -4.37 15.10 -12.47
N GLY A 104 -3.98 15.85 -11.45
CA GLY A 104 -2.66 15.71 -10.83
C GLY A 104 -1.47 15.99 -11.76
N ALA A 105 -1.68 16.59 -12.94
CA ALA A 105 -0.61 17.05 -13.82
C ALA A 105 0.19 18.17 -13.13
N ASP A 106 1.48 18.24 -13.43
CA ASP A 106 2.30 19.37 -13.00
C ASP A 106 2.06 20.57 -13.93
N VAL A 107 1.96 21.77 -13.34
CA VAL A 107 1.68 22.98 -14.12
C VAL A 107 2.83 23.96 -13.99
N ILE A 108 3.38 24.37 -15.13
CA ILE A 108 4.37 25.45 -15.23
C ILE A 108 3.66 26.65 -15.82
N VAL A 109 3.64 27.74 -15.06
CA VAL A 109 2.95 28.97 -15.46
C VAL A 109 3.95 29.90 -16.14
N VAL A 110 3.56 30.48 -17.28
CA VAL A 110 4.34 31.49 -17.99
C VAL A 110 3.72 32.87 -17.71
N THR A 111 4.52 33.84 -17.27
CA THR A 111 4.05 35.16 -16.83
C THR A 111 4.88 36.31 -17.40
N GLY A 112 4.26 37.48 -17.60
CA GLY A 112 4.96 38.70 -17.98
C GLY A 112 5.43 39.53 -16.76
N TYR A 113 6.42 40.38 -16.94
CA TYR A 113 6.93 41.29 -15.90
C TYR A 113 5.89 42.28 -15.37
N SER A 114 4.84 42.56 -16.13
CA SER A 114 3.78 43.53 -15.84
C SER A 114 2.51 42.91 -15.26
N ASP A 115 2.53 41.61 -14.97
CA ASP A 115 1.35 40.96 -14.45
C ASP A 115 1.19 41.29 -12.95
N ASP A 116 -0.01 41.69 -12.54
CA ASP A 116 -0.38 42.02 -11.18
C ASP A 116 -0.36 40.77 -10.25
N TYR A 117 -0.01 39.60 -10.79
CA TYR A 117 0.04 38.35 -10.06
C TYR A 117 1.46 38.08 -9.56
N SER A 118 1.57 37.93 -8.23
CA SER A 118 2.85 37.62 -7.61
C SER A 118 3.21 36.13 -7.79
N TYR A 119 4.51 35.86 -7.80
CA TYR A 119 5.07 34.50 -7.71
C TYR A 119 4.40 33.66 -6.63
N GLU A 120 4.15 34.27 -5.47
CA GLU A 120 3.51 33.62 -4.31
C GLU A 120 2.08 33.17 -4.63
N GLU A 121 1.36 33.92 -5.43
CA GLU A 121 -0.01 33.59 -5.83
C GLU A 121 -0.07 32.37 -6.75
N ALA A 122 0.83 32.28 -7.73
CA ALA A 122 0.93 31.14 -8.62
C ALA A 122 1.27 29.83 -7.85
N ILE A 123 2.21 29.90 -6.92
CA ILE A 123 2.59 28.75 -6.07
C ILE A 123 1.46 28.37 -5.11
N ASN A 124 0.80 29.34 -4.47
CA ASN A 124 -0.33 29.07 -3.57
C ASN A 124 -1.53 28.43 -4.29
N ILE A 125 -1.69 28.69 -5.58
CA ILE A 125 -2.71 28.05 -6.44
C ILE A 125 -2.34 26.61 -6.79
N GLY A 126 -1.07 26.21 -6.60
CA GLY A 126 -0.58 24.87 -6.83
C GLY A 126 0.24 24.71 -8.12
N ALA A 127 0.70 25.79 -8.74
CA ALA A 127 1.68 25.71 -9.83
C ALA A 127 2.96 25.01 -9.33
N SER A 128 3.50 24.11 -10.15
CA SER A 128 4.72 23.38 -9.82
C SER A 128 5.97 24.21 -10.08
N ASP A 129 5.90 25.15 -11.03
CA ASP A 129 6.95 26.14 -11.33
C ASP A 129 6.37 27.29 -12.17
N PHE A 130 7.20 28.30 -12.44
CA PHE A 130 6.85 29.42 -13.32
C PHE A 130 8.04 29.85 -14.17
N VAL A 131 7.75 30.52 -15.29
CA VAL A 131 8.75 31.10 -16.21
C VAL A 131 8.33 32.52 -16.55
N ILE A 132 9.30 33.46 -16.56
CA ILE A 132 9.04 34.85 -16.85
C ILE A 132 9.27 35.11 -18.35
N LYS A 133 8.34 35.84 -19.03
CA LYS A 133 8.50 36.30 -20.41
C LYS A 133 9.55 37.41 -20.47
N PRO A 134 10.46 37.45 -21.46
CA PRO A 134 10.52 36.60 -22.67
C PRO A 134 11.01 35.18 -22.34
N VAL A 135 10.27 34.18 -22.82
CA VAL A 135 10.55 32.75 -22.52
C VAL A 135 11.88 32.34 -23.15
N ARG A 136 12.84 31.95 -22.32
CA ARG A 136 14.05 31.28 -22.78
C ARG A 136 13.78 29.79 -22.84
N LEU A 137 13.79 29.23 -24.05
CA LEU A 137 13.39 27.82 -24.26
C LEU A 137 14.25 26.83 -23.51
N GLU A 138 15.56 27.10 -23.37
CA GLU A 138 16.46 26.25 -22.55
C GLU A 138 16.08 26.29 -21.07
N GLU A 139 15.72 27.45 -20.53
CA GLU A 139 15.27 27.61 -19.14
C GLU A 139 13.96 26.86 -18.92
N LEU A 140 12.99 27.02 -19.81
CA LEU A 140 11.70 26.30 -19.75
C LEU A 140 11.92 24.77 -19.71
N LEU A 141 12.78 24.25 -20.61
CA LEU A 141 13.09 22.84 -20.68
C LEU A 141 13.77 22.34 -19.38
N LEU A 142 14.71 23.11 -18.82
CA LEU A 142 15.36 22.76 -17.58
C LEU A 142 14.37 22.71 -16.40
N ARG A 143 13.47 23.69 -16.31
CA ARG A 143 12.42 23.75 -15.28
C ARG A 143 11.45 22.57 -15.44
N MET A 144 11.00 22.29 -16.66
CA MET A 144 10.16 21.14 -16.95
C MET A 144 10.82 19.81 -16.55
N ARG A 145 12.10 19.63 -16.89
CA ARG A 145 12.85 18.43 -16.47
C ARG A 145 12.99 18.34 -14.95
N ARG A 146 13.17 19.45 -14.25
CA ARG A 146 13.20 19.50 -12.79
C ARG A 146 11.87 19.05 -12.21
N VAL A 147 10.77 19.60 -12.65
CA VAL A 147 9.41 19.25 -12.21
C VAL A 147 9.10 17.77 -12.47
N LEU A 148 9.43 17.26 -13.65
CA LEU A 148 9.28 15.83 -13.96
C LEU A 148 10.14 14.94 -13.08
N LYS A 149 11.35 15.35 -12.76
CA LYS A 149 12.25 14.61 -11.86
C LYS A 149 11.72 14.57 -10.43
N GLU A 150 11.24 15.70 -9.91
CA GLU A 150 10.62 15.78 -8.59
C GLU A 150 9.38 14.87 -8.49
N ARG A 151 8.52 14.88 -9.52
CA ARG A 151 7.36 13.99 -9.63
C ARG A 151 7.79 12.51 -9.60
N GLN A 152 8.79 12.14 -10.40
CA GLN A 152 9.32 10.78 -10.42
C GLN A 152 9.82 10.35 -9.05
N LEU A 153 10.64 11.19 -8.39
CA LEU A 153 11.18 10.90 -7.06
C LEU A 153 10.09 10.78 -5.99
N SER A 154 9.07 11.65 -6.04
CA SER A 154 7.92 11.58 -5.13
C SER A 154 7.14 10.28 -5.31
N THR A 155 6.85 9.88 -6.55
CA THR A 155 6.15 8.63 -6.87
C THR A 155 6.98 7.42 -6.43
N GLU A 156 8.28 7.41 -6.70
CA GLU A 156 9.18 6.34 -6.31
C GLU A 156 9.28 6.22 -4.78
N ARG A 157 9.36 7.36 -4.08
CA ARG A 157 9.34 7.41 -2.61
C ARG A 157 8.06 6.81 -2.04
N THR A 158 6.90 7.20 -2.55
CA THR A 158 5.60 6.66 -2.10
C THR A 158 5.54 5.15 -2.31
N ARG A 159 5.92 4.68 -3.49
CA ARG A 159 5.95 3.23 -3.80
C ARG A 159 6.93 2.46 -2.89
N MET A 160 8.08 3.07 -2.59
CA MET A 160 9.05 2.45 -1.68
C MET A 160 8.51 2.40 -0.25
N MET A 161 7.84 3.45 0.23
CA MET A 161 7.20 3.48 1.54
C MET A 161 6.10 2.42 1.66
N GLU A 162 5.23 2.28 0.66
CA GLU A 162 4.21 1.24 0.63
C GLU A 162 4.82 -0.18 0.67
N LYS A 163 5.91 -0.38 -0.09
CA LYS A 163 6.63 -1.65 -0.08
C LYS A 163 7.25 -1.95 1.29
N LEU A 164 7.89 -0.95 1.91
CA LEU A 164 8.46 -1.10 3.25
C LEU A 164 7.37 -1.38 4.29
N GLN A 165 6.23 -0.69 4.21
CA GLN A 165 5.10 -0.93 5.09
C GLN A 165 4.57 -2.36 4.95
N LYS A 166 4.38 -2.84 3.71
CA LYS A 166 3.98 -4.24 3.47
C LYS A 166 4.99 -5.24 4.06
N LEU A 167 6.28 -5.03 3.84
CA LEU A 167 7.33 -5.89 4.41
C LEU A 167 7.36 -5.86 5.93
N ALA A 168 7.07 -4.72 6.55
CA ALA A 168 7.04 -4.56 8.00
C ALA A 168 5.78 -5.17 8.65
N THR A 169 4.67 -5.27 7.92
CA THR A 169 3.35 -5.63 8.49
C THR A 169 2.84 -7.01 8.06
N THR A 170 3.38 -7.59 6.97
CA THR A 170 2.89 -8.88 6.45
C THR A 170 3.94 -9.98 6.49
N ASP A 171 3.48 -11.23 6.59
CA ASP A 171 4.31 -12.42 6.43
C ASP A 171 4.71 -12.63 4.96
N GLY A 172 5.97 -12.91 4.72
CA GLY A 172 6.54 -13.02 3.37
C GLY A 172 5.99 -14.16 2.54
N LEU A 173 5.60 -15.28 3.17
CA LEU A 173 5.06 -16.46 2.51
C LEU A 173 3.54 -16.34 2.29
N THR A 174 2.78 -16.22 3.36
CA THR A 174 1.33 -16.33 3.37
C THR A 174 0.60 -15.04 2.99
N LYS A 175 1.28 -13.89 3.02
CA LYS A 175 0.70 -12.56 2.80
C LYS A 175 -0.46 -12.21 3.75
N LEU A 176 -0.57 -12.91 4.86
CA LEU A 176 -1.30 -12.46 6.04
C LEU A 176 -0.50 -11.40 6.78
N TYR A 177 -1.09 -10.72 7.74
CA TYR A 177 -0.33 -9.89 8.65
C TYR A 177 0.64 -10.75 9.48
N ASN A 178 1.75 -10.16 9.90
CA ASN A 178 2.74 -10.85 10.74
C ASN A 178 2.40 -10.73 12.24
N SER A 179 3.14 -11.45 13.08
CA SER A 179 2.94 -11.45 14.54
C SER A 179 3.08 -10.07 15.18
N ARG A 180 3.96 -9.19 14.69
CA ARG A 180 4.08 -7.81 15.20
C ARG A 180 2.79 -7.03 14.99
N SER A 181 2.22 -7.12 13.78
CA SER A 181 0.95 -6.48 13.45
C SER A 181 -0.22 -7.03 14.27
N PHE A 182 -0.18 -8.32 14.63
CA PHE A 182 -1.16 -8.94 15.52
C PHE A 182 -1.24 -8.23 16.87
N TYR A 183 -0.12 -8.06 17.56
CA TYR A 183 -0.11 -7.41 18.86
C TYR A 183 -0.62 -5.98 18.80
N SER A 184 -0.12 -5.19 17.81
CA SER A 184 -0.55 -3.80 17.64
C SER A 184 -2.05 -3.67 17.36
N GLN A 185 -2.60 -4.56 16.52
CA GLN A 185 -4.02 -4.52 16.21
C GLN A 185 -4.88 -4.99 17.39
N LEU A 186 -4.43 -6.01 18.10
CA LEU A 186 -5.16 -6.52 19.26
C LEU A 186 -5.28 -5.47 20.37
N GLU A 187 -4.21 -4.70 20.64
CA GLU A 187 -4.24 -3.56 21.55
C GLU A 187 -5.29 -2.53 21.15
N LEU A 188 -5.32 -2.17 19.85
CA LEU A 188 -6.32 -1.22 19.32
C LEU A 188 -7.76 -1.73 19.47
N GLU A 189 -7.99 -3.02 19.22
CA GLU A 189 -9.33 -3.60 19.36
C GLU A 189 -9.76 -3.71 20.83
N VAL A 190 -8.83 -3.98 21.75
CA VAL A 190 -9.11 -3.92 23.19
C VAL A 190 -9.47 -2.49 23.64
N ASP A 191 -8.77 -1.49 23.13
CA ASP A 191 -9.13 -0.08 23.39
C ASP A 191 -10.51 0.28 22.82
N ARG A 192 -10.85 -0.21 21.64
CA ARG A 192 -12.19 -0.07 21.07
C ARG A 192 -13.25 -0.76 21.91
N PHE A 193 -13.00 -1.99 22.33
CA PHE A 193 -13.87 -2.70 23.29
C PHE A 193 -14.09 -1.87 24.55
N ASN A 194 -13.03 -1.33 25.13
CA ASN A 194 -13.12 -0.54 26.37
C ASN A 194 -13.99 0.71 26.20
N ARG A 195 -13.99 1.32 24.98
CA ARG A 195 -14.77 2.52 24.65
C ARG A 195 -16.22 2.20 24.29
N TYR A 196 -16.45 1.25 23.43
CA TYR A 196 -17.75 0.99 22.82
C TYR A 196 -18.48 -0.22 23.39
N LYS A 197 -17.80 -1.12 24.08
CA LYS A 197 -18.34 -2.36 24.68
C LYS A 197 -18.88 -3.37 23.66
N HIS A 198 -18.47 -3.27 22.39
CA HIS A 198 -18.75 -4.30 21.41
C HIS A 198 -17.92 -5.55 21.70
N PRO A 199 -18.47 -6.76 21.56
CA PRO A 199 -17.72 -7.98 21.86
C PRO A 199 -16.48 -8.12 20.98
N LEU A 200 -15.42 -8.72 21.51
CA LEU A 200 -14.17 -8.96 20.80
C LEU A 200 -13.77 -10.42 21.06
N SER A 201 -13.55 -11.17 19.99
CA SER A 201 -13.10 -12.57 20.09
C SER A 201 -11.76 -12.78 19.40
N LEU A 202 -11.04 -13.79 19.85
CA LEU A 202 -9.73 -14.21 19.36
C LEU A 202 -9.75 -15.71 19.05
N LEU A 203 -9.21 -16.06 17.88
CA LEU A 203 -8.92 -17.44 17.50
C LEU A 203 -7.40 -17.64 17.47
N LEU A 204 -6.93 -18.74 18.05
CA LEU A 204 -5.61 -19.32 17.75
C LEU A 204 -5.81 -20.62 16.99
N LEU A 205 -5.06 -20.78 15.91
CA LEU A 205 -5.16 -21.92 15.00
C LEU A 205 -3.78 -22.52 14.80
N ASP A 206 -3.70 -23.84 14.78
CA ASP A 206 -2.45 -24.56 14.54
C ASP A 206 -2.73 -25.78 13.64
N ILE A 207 -1.88 -25.96 12.62
CA ILE A 207 -2.00 -27.06 11.68
C ILE A 207 -1.57 -28.36 12.36
N ASP A 208 -2.47 -29.33 12.38
CA ASP A 208 -2.22 -30.61 13.03
C ASP A 208 -1.16 -31.42 12.27
N ASN A 209 -0.18 -31.95 13.03
CA ASN A 209 0.90 -32.81 12.51
C ASN A 209 1.72 -32.20 11.37
N PHE A 210 1.83 -30.87 11.29
CA PHE A 210 2.50 -30.18 10.20
C PHE A 210 3.98 -30.53 10.07
N LYS A 211 4.66 -30.78 11.20
CA LYS A 211 6.04 -31.26 11.18
C LYS A 211 6.17 -32.61 10.48
N GLU A 212 5.29 -33.56 10.78
CA GLU A 212 5.28 -34.89 10.15
C GLU A 212 5.03 -34.79 8.65
N PHE A 213 4.13 -33.91 8.24
CA PHE A 213 3.88 -33.61 6.84
C PHE A 213 5.15 -33.07 6.15
N ASN A 214 5.86 -32.11 6.76
CA ASN A 214 7.11 -31.57 6.23
C ASN A 214 8.22 -32.63 6.16
N ASP A 215 8.32 -33.48 7.18
CA ASP A 215 9.32 -34.55 7.23
C ASP A 215 9.06 -35.60 6.10
N THR A 216 7.80 -35.79 5.73
CA THR A 216 7.39 -36.76 4.70
C THR A 216 7.50 -36.17 3.28
N TYR A 217 7.00 -34.96 3.05
CA TYR A 217 6.83 -34.39 1.70
C TYR A 217 7.78 -33.20 1.40
N GLY A 218 8.52 -32.77 2.40
CA GLY A 218 9.46 -31.64 2.29
C GLY A 218 8.82 -30.28 2.56
N HIS A 219 9.67 -29.33 2.92
CA HIS A 219 9.25 -27.96 3.29
C HIS A 219 8.56 -27.20 2.16
N LEU A 220 8.89 -27.49 0.89
CA LEU A 220 8.24 -26.81 -0.23
C LEU A 220 6.74 -27.16 -0.34
N GLU A 221 6.39 -28.42 -0.07
CA GLU A 221 4.98 -28.83 -0.03
C GLU A 221 4.28 -28.25 1.22
N GLY A 222 4.96 -28.20 2.34
CA GLY A 222 4.47 -27.51 3.53
C GLY A 222 4.21 -26.01 3.31
N ASP A 223 5.07 -25.32 2.58
CA ASP A 223 4.86 -23.93 2.21
C ASP A 223 3.59 -23.73 1.38
N LYS A 224 3.28 -24.67 0.45
CA LYS A 224 2.01 -24.64 -0.31
C LYS A 224 0.80 -24.82 0.60
N VAL A 225 0.88 -25.71 1.60
CA VAL A 225 -0.17 -25.88 2.61
C VAL A 225 -0.39 -24.56 3.38
N LEU A 226 0.67 -23.93 3.85
CA LEU A 226 0.59 -22.65 4.58
C LEU A 226 -0.05 -21.54 3.72
N VAL A 227 0.35 -21.42 2.45
CA VAL A 227 -0.23 -20.45 1.51
C VAL A 227 -1.70 -20.74 1.27
N ARG A 228 -2.07 -21.99 0.99
CA ARG A 228 -3.47 -22.36 0.75
C ARG A 228 -4.34 -22.16 1.97
N PHE A 229 -3.85 -22.55 3.15
CA PHE A 229 -4.56 -22.34 4.40
C PHE A 229 -4.79 -20.85 4.69
N SER A 230 -3.79 -20.01 4.42
CA SER A 230 -3.95 -18.55 4.57
C SER A 230 -5.05 -17.99 3.68
N GLN A 231 -5.23 -18.53 2.47
CA GLN A 231 -6.31 -18.15 1.57
C GLN A 231 -7.68 -18.60 2.13
N ILE A 232 -7.77 -19.84 2.62
CA ILE A 232 -8.98 -20.36 3.25
C ILE A 232 -9.41 -19.49 4.44
N ILE A 233 -8.44 -19.08 5.29
CA ILE A 233 -8.75 -18.17 6.39
C ILE A 233 -9.36 -16.87 5.84
N LYS A 234 -8.72 -16.22 4.87
CA LYS A 234 -9.21 -14.97 4.27
C LYS A 234 -10.62 -15.10 3.71
N ASP A 235 -10.89 -16.16 2.98
CA ASP A 235 -12.19 -16.42 2.33
C ASP A 235 -13.30 -16.67 3.37
N CYS A 236 -12.93 -17.11 4.56
CA CYS A 236 -13.84 -17.30 5.69
C CYS A 236 -14.06 -16.04 6.55
N LEU A 237 -13.40 -14.93 6.28
CA LEU A 237 -13.46 -13.72 7.12
C LEU A 237 -14.26 -12.60 6.45
N ARG A 238 -14.82 -11.71 7.29
CA ARG A 238 -15.46 -10.47 6.86
C ARG A 238 -14.42 -9.36 6.71
N THR A 239 -14.79 -8.25 6.09
CA THR A 239 -13.91 -7.10 5.85
C THR A 239 -13.27 -6.53 7.14
N ASN A 240 -13.98 -6.57 8.26
CA ASN A 240 -13.49 -6.04 9.54
C ASN A 240 -12.68 -7.06 10.34
N ASP A 241 -12.71 -8.33 9.97
CA ASP A 241 -11.92 -9.37 10.61
C ASP A 241 -10.48 -9.31 10.09
N SER A 242 -9.53 -9.74 10.90
CA SER A 242 -8.12 -9.74 10.51
C SER A 242 -7.40 -11.03 10.90
N ALA A 243 -6.54 -11.49 9.98
CA ALA A 243 -5.81 -12.75 10.14
C ALA A 243 -4.30 -12.52 10.08
N TYR A 244 -3.58 -13.30 10.86
CA TYR A 244 -2.14 -13.17 11.08
C TYR A 244 -1.46 -14.53 11.05
N ARG A 245 -0.24 -14.59 10.54
CA ARG A 245 0.65 -15.70 10.81
C ARG A 245 1.42 -15.39 12.08
N TYR A 246 1.16 -16.16 13.13
CA TYR A 246 1.71 -15.94 14.47
C TYR A 246 3.10 -16.55 14.64
N GLY A 247 3.30 -17.76 14.10
CA GLY A 247 4.55 -18.51 14.09
C GLY A 247 4.64 -19.43 12.88
N GLY A 248 5.48 -20.45 12.91
CA GLY A 248 5.71 -21.38 11.80
C GLY A 248 4.43 -21.92 11.16
N GLU A 249 3.64 -22.65 11.92
CA GLU A 249 2.36 -23.26 11.52
C GLU A 249 1.15 -22.71 12.30
N GLU A 250 1.40 -21.66 13.10
CA GLU A 250 0.40 -21.03 13.96
C GLU A 250 -0.16 -19.76 13.33
N PHE A 251 -1.48 -19.61 13.42
CA PHE A 251 -2.22 -18.47 12.91
C PHE A 251 -3.13 -17.88 13.99
N THR A 252 -3.43 -16.60 13.87
CA THR A 252 -4.40 -15.94 14.75
C THR A 252 -5.42 -15.16 13.93
N VAL A 253 -6.63 -15.04 14.47
CA VAL A 253 -7.71 -14.25 13.88
C VAL A 253 -8.32 -13.38 14.96
N ILE A 254 -8.38 -12.08 14.71
CA ILE A 254 -9.10 -11.12 15.54
C ILE A 254 -10.48 -10.89 14.92
N LEU A 255 -11.51 -11.04 15.73
CA LEU A 255 -12.92 -10.88 15.33
C LEU A 255 -13.55 -9.75 16.16
N PRO A 256 -13.50 -8.50 15.68
CA PRO A 256 -14.20 -7.39 16.29
C PRO A 256 -15.71 -7.58 16.20
N GLU A 257 -16.45 -7.00 17.15
CA GLU A 257 -17.93 -7.04 17.21
C GLU A 257 -18.51 -8.45 17.09
N THR A 258 -17.79 -9.44 17.64
CA THR A 258 -18.14 -10.87 17.53
C THR A 258 -18.03 -11.52 18.90
N ASN A 259 -19.13 -12.14 19.36
CA ASN A 259 -19.13 -12.89 20.63
C ASN A 259 -18.55 -14.31 20.47
N GLY A 260 -18.40 -15.02 21.58
CA GLY A 260 -17.78 -16.34 21.60
C GLY A 260 -18.50 -17.41 20.77
N ASP A 261 -19.83 -17.39 20.70
CA ASP A 261 -20.62 -18.35 19.90
C ASP A 261 -20.52 -18.06 18.40
N GLU A 262 -20.55 -16.79 18.03
CA GLU A 262 -20.34 -16.35 16.64
C GLU A 262 -18.89 -16.68 16.21
N ALA A 263 -17.90 -16.43 17.08
CA ALA A 263 -16.50 -16.76 16.83
C ALA A 263 -16.30 -18.27 16.65
N LYS A 264 -16.98 -19.10 17.46
CA LYS A 264 -17.01 -20.56 17.29
C LYS A 264 -17.52 -20.96 15.91
N THR A 265 -18.55 -20.28 15.41
CA THR A 265 -19.11 -20.54 14.06
C THR A 265 -18.08 -20.23 12.97
N VAL A 266 -17.36 -19.10 13.08
CA VAL A 266 -16.27 -18.77 12.16
C VAL A 266 -15.16 -19.81 12.23
N ALA A 267 -14.73 -20.20 13.43
CA ALA A 267 -13.70 -21.22 13.63
C ALA A 267 -14.11 -22.57 13.02
N GLN A 268 -15.37 -23.01 13.19
CA GLN A 268 -15.87 -24.24 12.59
C GLN A 268 -15.88 -24.18 11.06
N ARG A 269 -16.23 -23.03 10.48
CA ARG A 269 -16.18 -22.82 9.03
C ARG A 269 -14.76 -22.97 8.51
N ILE A 270 -13.77 -22.30 9.13
CA ILE A 270 -12.36 -22.42 8.75
C ILE A 270 -11.91 -23.88 8.86
N ARG A 271 -12.19 -24.55 9.98
CA ARG A 271 -11.83 -25.94 10.19
C ARG A 271 -12.41 -26.87 9.12
N SER A 272 -13.71 -26.80 8.88
CA SER A 272 -14.38 -27.69 7.93
C SER A 272 -13.94 -27.43 6.49
N THR A 273 -13.67 -26.18 6.11
CA THR A 273 -13.18 -25.85 4.77
C THR A 273 -11.79 -26.45 4.55
N LEU A 274 -10.87 -26.37 5.53
CA LEU A 274 -9.57 -27.00 5.39
C LEU A 274 -9.66 -28.54 5.38
N GLU A 275 -10.49 -29.14 6.22
CA GLU A 275 -10.70 -30.59 6.29
C GLU A 275 -11.15 -31.19 4.94
N THR A 276 -11.91 -30.42 4.15
CA THR A 276 -12.39 -30.81 2.80
C THR A 276 -11.40 -30.49 1.67
N GLU A 277 -10.34 -29.73 1.96
CA GLU A 277 -9.32 -29.41 0.96
C GLU A 277 -8.44 -30.60 0.67
N ASN A 278 -8.17 -30.86 -0.61
CA ASN A 278 -7.30 -31.93 -1.06
C ASN A 278 -5.93 -31.36 -1.45
N PHE A 279 -4.91 -31.76 -0.72
CA PHE A 279 -3.53 -31.44 -1.08
C PHE A 279 -2.94 -32.59 -1.86
N THR A 280 -2.20 -32.29 -2.93
CA THR A 280 -1.53 -33.30 -3.80
C THR A 280 -0.01 -33.08 -3.71
N PRO A 281 0.64 -33.54 -2.61
CA PRO A 281 2.08 -33.35 -2.44
C PRO A 281 2.91 -34.13 -3.47
N THR A 282 2.36 -35.22 -4.00
CA THR A 282 2.91 -35.98 -5.11
C THR A 282 1.81 -36.25 -6.16
N PRO A 283 2.14 -36.56 -7.44
CA PRO A 283 1.15 -36.71 -8.52
C PRO A 283 0.03 -37.71 -8.23
N ASP A 284 0.32 -38.76 -7.45
CA ASP A 284 -0.59 -39.89 -7.22
C ASP A 284 -1.10 -39.96 -5.78
N GLU A 285 -0.78 -39.00 -4.93
CA GLU A 285 -1.11 -39.05 -3.50
C GLU A 285 -1.89 -37.82 -3.03
N PHE A 286 -2.98 -38.07 -2.31
CA PHE A 286 -3.78 -37.04 -1.66
C PHE A 286 -3.49 -37.02 -0.16
N ALA A 287 -3.15 -35.87 0.37
CA ALA A 287 -3.00 -35.64 1.80
C ALA A 287 -4.12 -34.75 2.32
N ARG A 288 -4.66 -35.09 3.47
CA ARG A 288 -5.62 -34.25 4.21
C ARG A 288 -4.91 -33.56 5.36
N ILE A 289 -5.15 -32.30 5.49
CA ILE A 289 -4.61 -31.46 6.56
C ILE A 289 -5.78 -31.03 7.44
N THR A 290 -5.58 -31.07 8.74
CA THR A 290 -6.56 -30.62 9.73
C THR A 290 -5.97 -29.54 10.60
N ILE A 291 -6.80 -28.87 11.39
CA ILE A 291 -6.39 -27.82 12.33
C ILE A 291 -7.05 -27.97 13.68
N SER A 292 -6.31 -27.61 14.71
CA SER A 292 -6.81 -27.41 16.06
C SER A 292 -7.00 -25.93 16.33
N ILE A 293 -8.20 -25.53 16.79
CA ILE A 293 -8.54 -24.13 17.03
C ILE A 293 -8.95 -23.92 18.47
N GLY A 294 -8.37 -22.87 19.09
CA GLY A 294 -8.83 -22.30 20.33
C GLY A 294 -9.58 -21.02 20.11
N VAL A 295 -10.72 -20.84 20.75
CA VAL A 295 -11.58 -19.66 20.67
C VAL A 295 -11.76 -19.08 22.05
N THR A 296 -11.68 -17.76 22.16
CA THR A 296 -12.00 -17.04 23.40
C THR A 296 -12.59 -15.67 23.10
N GLN A 297 -13.31 -15.13 24.08
CA GLN A 297 -13.85 -13.77 24.04
C GLN A 297 -13.17 -12.92 25.09
N TYR A 298 -12.85 -11.66 24.75
CA TYR A 298 -12.24 -10.71 25.67
C TYR A 298 -13.19 -10.37 26.82
N PHE A 299 -12.63 -10.36 28.03
CA PHE A 299 -13.36 -10.00 29.25
C PHE A 299 -12.93 -8.59 29.72
N PRO A 300 -13.85 -7.75 30.21
CA PRO A 300 -13.53 -6.38 30.62
C PRO A 300 -12.40 -6.30 31.64
N LYS A 301 -11.41 -5.46 31.36
CA LYS A 301 -10.25 -5.19 32.23
C LYS A 301 -9.29 -6.38 32.43
N GLU A 302 -9.36 -7.41 31.60
CA GLU A 302 -8.33 -8.43 31.64
C GLU A 302 -7.05 -7.95 30.93
N GLU A 303 -5.92 -8.50 31.36
CA GLU A 303 -4.64 -8.27 30.70
C GLU A 303 -4.59 -8.95 29.34
N LEU A 304 -3.99 -8.28 28.34
CA LEU A 304 -3.86 -8.79 26.99
C LEU A 304 -3.20 -10.17 26.94
N SER A 305 -2.18 -10.37 27.77
CA SER A 305 -1.47 -11.65 27.95
C SER A 305 -2.37 -12.78 28.46
N ALA A 306 -3.34 -12.46 29.32
CA ALA A 306 -4.31 -13.43 29.84
C ALA A 306 -5.32 -13.83 28.75
N PHE A 307 -5.76 -12.87 27.95
CA PHE A 307 -6.65 -13.11 26.81
C PHE A 307 -6.01 -14.04 25.78
N ILE A 308 -4.75 -13.76 25.35
CA ILE A 308 -4.01 -14.61 24.41
C ILE A 308 -3.76 -15.99 24.99
N ARG A 309 -3.29 -16.07 26.24
CA ARG A 309 -3.03 -17.36 26.92
C ARG A 309 -4.27 -18.23 27.01
N ARG A 310 -5.46 -17.66 27.20
CA ARG A 310 -6.72 -18.42 27.25
C ARG A 310 -7.07 -19.00 25.87
N ALA A 311 -6.83 -18.25 24.78
CA ALA A 311 -6.97 -18.78 23.43
C ALA A 311 -5.99 -19.93 23.16
N ASP A 312 -4.74 -19.79 23.60
CA ASP A 312 -3.71 -20.83 23.50
C ASP A 312 -4.10 -22.10 24.28
N GLN A 313 -4.56 -21.96 25.52
CA GLN A 313 -5.07 -23.07 26.30
C GLN A 313 -6.23 -23.80 25.60
N ALA A 314 -7.16 -23.05 25.01
CA ALA A 314 -8.26 -23.63 24.24
C ALA A 314 -7.76 -24.44 23.03
N MET A 315 -6.79 -23.91 22.28
CA MET A 315 -6.16 -24.62 21.16
C MET A 315 -5.41 -25.87 21.63
N TYR A 316 -4.68 -25.78 22.73
CA TYR A 316 -4.00 -26.93 23.31
C TYR A 316 -4.98 -28.04 23.74
N PHE A 317 -6.15 -27.70 24.32
CA PHE A 317 -7.20 -28.68 24.57
C PHE A 317 -7.74 -29.33 23.29
N SER A 318 -7.84 -28.58 22.22
CA SER A 318 -8.20 -29.15 20.90
C SER A 318 -7.19 -30.21 20.45
N LYS A 319 -5.90 -29.93 20.58
CA LYS A 319 -4.82 -30.89 20.27
C LYS A 319 -4.84 -32.15 21.15
N GLN A 320 -5.03 -31.98 22.45
CA GLN A 320 -5.04 -33.12 23.40
C GLN A 320 -6.27 -34.02 23.22
N ASN A 321 -7.40 -33.49 22.84
CA ASN A 321 -8.64 -34.25 22.72
C ASN A 321 -8.88 -34.87 21.33
N GLY A 322 -7.82 -35.05 20.53
CA GLY A 322 -7.88 -35.79 19.27
C GLY A 322 -7.82 -34.89 18.03
N ARG A 323 -7.37 -33.64 18.18
CA ARG A 323 -7.15 -32.69 17.05
C ARG A 323 -8.41 -32.43 16.20
N ASN A 324 -8.25 -31.75 15.07
CA ASN A 324 -9.32 -31.44 14.12
C ASN A 324 -10.61 -30.92 14.78
N ARG A 325 -10.49 -29.97 15.69
CA ARG A 325 -11.64 -29.46 16.45
C ARG A 325 -11.47 -28.03 16.90
N VAL A 326 -12.58 -27.47 17.36
CA VAL A 326 -12.68 -26.15 17.96
C VAL A 326 -13.02 -26.29 19.45
N THR A 327 -12.20 -25.72 20.30
CA THR A 327 -12.47 -25.58 21.74
C THR A 327 -12.71 -24.11 22.07
N VAL A 328 -13.75 -23.83 22.85
CA VAL A 328 -14.07 -22.48 23.34
C VAL A 328 -13.77 -22.41 24.82
N LEU A 329 -12.93 -21.49 25.24
CA LEU A 329 -12.72 -21.16 26.66
C LEU A 329 -13.09 -19.68 26.86
N LEU A 330 -14.08 -19.43 27.70
CA LEU A 330 -14.49 -18.09 28.10
C LEU A 330 -13.87 -17.75 29.46
N ALA A 331 -13.66 -16.46 29.72
CA ALA A 331 -13.25 -16.00 31.03
C ALA A 331 -14.37 -16.27 32.03
N GLU A 332 -14.05 -16.90 33.17
CA GLU A 332 -15.01 -16.96 34.27
C GLU A 332 -15.13 -15.57 34.91
N PRO A 333 -16.38 -15.07 35.11
CA PRO A 333 -16.54 -13.87 35.89
C PRO A 333 -15.92 -14.09 37.26
N HIS A 334 -14.99 -13.24 37.69
CA HIS A 334 -14.45 -13.27 39.03
C HIS A 334 -15.61 -13.09 40.03
N VAL A 335 -16.23 -14.19 40.42
CA VAL A 335 -17.04 -14.25 41.62
C VAL A 335 -16.07 -14.00 42.76
N LYS A 336 -16.09 -12.76 43.32
CA LYS A 336 -15.42 -12.51 44.60
C LYS A 336 -15.91 -13.59 45.56
N SER A 337 -15.10 -14.60 45.82
CA SER A 337 -15.34 -15.58 46.86
C SER A 337 -15.33 -14.80 48.18
N LYS A 338 -16.49 -14.44 48.67
CA LYS A 338 -16.70 -14.15 50.08
C LYS A 338 -16.48 -15.46 50.81
N LEU A 339 -15.24 -15.81 51.08
CA LEU A 339 -14.89 -16.73 52.14
C LEU A 339 -15.38 -16.07 53.44
N LYS A 340 -16.58 -16.45 53.87
CA LYS A 340 -17.00 -16.30 55.25
C LYS A 340 -16.01 -17.09 56.09
N ALA A 341 -15.08 -16.40 56.75
CA ALA A 341 -14.38 -16.91 57.89
C ALA A 341 -15.42 -17.22 58.96
N GLN A 342 -15.86 -18.49 59.03
CA GLN A 342 -16.51 -19.01 60.22
C GLN A 342 -15.42 -19.27 61.24
N SER A 343 -15.17 -18.30 62.08
CA SER A 343 -14.47 -18.46 63.34
C SER A 343 -15.30 -19.37 64.22
N HIS A 344 -14.92 -20.63 64.31
CA HIS A 344 -15.32 -21.52 65.45
C HIS A 344 -14.24 -21.44 66.52
N PHE A 345 -14.34 -20.42 67.36
CA PHE A 345 -13.80 -20.53 68.70
C PHE A 345 -14.65 -21.56 69.47
N LYS A 346 -14.14 -22.72 69.72
CA LYS A 346 -14.58 -23.55 70.84
C LYS A 346 -13.47 -23.61 71.89
N LYS A 347 -13.87 -23.12 73.06
CA LYS A 347 -13.18 -23.24 74.32
C LYS A 347 -12.93 -24.72 74.66
N LEU A 348 -11.74 -25.06 75.07
CA LEU A 348 -11.41 -25.72 76.33
C LEU A 348 -9.91 -25.79 76.46
#